data_d4c0b1e1f00bd09d59e803d0f75d6f19
#
_entry.id   d4c0b1e1f00bd09d59e803d0f75d6f19
#
_cell.length_a   1.000
_cell.length_b   1.000
_cell.length_c   1.000
_cell.angle_alpha   90.00
_cell.angle_beta   90.00
_cell.angle_gamma   90.00
#
_symmetry.space_group_name_H-M   'P 1'
#
loop_
_entity.id
_entity.type
_entity.pdbx_description
1 polymer ?
#
loop_
_entity_poly.entity_id
_entity_poly.type
_entity_poly.pdbx_seq_one_letter_code
_entity_poly.pdbx_strand_id
1 'polypeptide(L)'
;MRNIIYSSILAIIALFTMGCTEQTKANPIITEPEETVILYKNGDNSQTIKVSKNEVDLYTMNWEWSIEPTTLMYTADGRQSYIWNSEVDDYSLVGWSIYQPITLYSSDGKTISCLVEEKQAYLDTGKWFTTAEEAKPKAVFTYNVFTKSNLTVEQISKILSGTKIQAYAQDFYDMEQEYNVNALFCLSVACLESGGGAKNANKNNFFGFRGNSGWMAFNTPRDGIFYFGKLMNKSLYYGKSIEQIGLIYCDTTWANYVKRLMQERWNKLS
;
A
#
# COMPACT_ATOMS: atom_id res chain seq x y z
N MET A 1 -11.64 2.15 -29.37
CA MET A 1 -12.15 3.03 -30.44
C MET A 1 -13.50 2.48 -30.90
N ARG A 2 -14.59 3.04 -30.47
CA ARG A 2 -15.94 2.75 -30.99
C ARG A 2 -16.57 4.07 -31.36
N ASN A 3 -16.87 4.22 -32.62
CA ASN A 3 -17.43 5.40 -33.25
C ASN A 3 -18.88 5.65 -32.77
N ILE A 4 -19.11 6.86 -32.28
CA ILE A 4 -20.44 7.37 -31.98
C ILE A 4 -20.99 7.94 -33.29
N ILE A 5 -22.05 7.36 -33.79
CA ILE A 5 -22.81 7.87 -34.95
C ILE A 5 -23.93 8.76 -34.40
N TYR A 6 -23.81 10.06 -34.66
CA TYR A 6 -24.91 11.00 -34.43
C TYR A 6 -25.94 10.87 -35.57
N SER A 7 -27.16 10.51 -35.22
CA SER A 7 -28.28 10.55 -36.12
C SER A 7 -29.14 11.79 -35.89
N SER A 8 -29.18 12.65 -36.87
CA SER A 8 -29.89 13.92 -36.82
C SER A 8 -31.40 13.69 -37.01
N ILE A 9 -32.22 14.20 -36.10
CA ILE A 9 -33.69 14.21 -36.22
C ILE A 9 -34.09 15.46 -37.00
N LEU A 10 -34.65 15.22 -38.17
CA LEU A 10 -35.24 16.25 -39.04
C LEU A 10 -36.69 16.49 -38.58
N ALA A 11 -36.98 17.72 -38.17
CA ALA A 11 -38.36 18.14 -37.88
C ALA A 11 -39.12 18.43 -39.17
N ILE A 12 -40.21 17.76 -39.41
CA ILE A 12 -41.14 18.04 -40.52
C ILE A 12 -42.28 18.88 -39.99
N ILE A 13 -42.35 20.13 -40.47
CA ILE A 13 -43.47 21.02 -40.27
C ILE A 13 -44.49 20.76 -41.39
N ALA A 14 -45.67 20.28 -41.02
CA ALA A 14 -46.79 20.16 -41.97
C ALA A 14 -47.74 21.35 -41.88
N LEU A 15 -47.90 22.06 -42.94
CA LEU A 15 -48.85 23.16 -43.13
C LEU A 15 -50.30 22.59 -43.22
N PHE A 16 -51.20 23.18 -42.44
CA PHE A 16 -52.63 22.97 -42.52
C PHE A 16 -53.23 23.76 -43.68
N THR A 17 -54.00 23.08 -44.51
CA THR A 17 -55.01 23.70 -45.38
C THR A 17 -56.39 23.37 -44.87
N MET A 18 -57.19 24.44 -44.67
CA MET A 18 -58.62 24.35 -44.30
C MET A 18 -59.47 23.73 -45.41
N GLY A 19 -60.33 22.78 -44.99
CA GLY A 19 -61.43 22.29 -45.84
C GLY A 19 -62.62 21.92 -44.96
N CYS A 20 -63.80 22.39 -45.29
CA CYS A 20 -65.05 22.39 -44.54
C CYS A 20 -65.67 21.03 -44.25
N THR A 21 -66.24 20.94 -43.08
CA THR A 21 -67.52 20.34 -42.61
C THR A 21 -68.05 19.04 -43.17
N GLU A 22 -68.06 18.01 -42.27
CA GLU A 22 -69.21 17.15 -42.03
C GLU A 22 -69.22 16.72 -40.56
N GLN A 23 -70.33 17.02 -39.84
CA GLN A 23 -70.59 16.52 -38.51
C GLN A 23 -70.91 15.04 -38.53
N THR A 24 -69.91 14.19 -38.47
CA THR A 24 -70.08 12.80 -38.04
C THR A 24 -70.00 12.77 -36.51
N LYS A 25 -71.04 12.28 -35.84
CA LYS A 25 -71.03 11.96 -34.42
C LYS A 25 -69.84 11.05 -34.17
N ALA A 26 -68.77 11.63 -33.60
CA ALA A 26 -67.62 10.85 -33.15
C ALA A 26 -68.12 9.92 -32.02
N ASN A 27 -68.02 8.63 -32.21
CA ASN A 27 -68.03 7.68 -31.12
C ASN A 27 -66.95 8.09 -30.13
N PRO A 28 -67.18 8.05 -28.81
CA PRO A 28 -66.14 8.31 -27.86
C PRO A 28 -65.03 7.29 -28.11
N ILE A 29 -63.87 7.79 -28.49
CA ILE A 29 -62.66 7.00 -28.50
C ILE A 29 -62.41 6.58 -27.06
N ILE A 30 -62.74 5.32 -26.75
CA ILE A 30 -62.35 4.70 -25.50
C ILE A 30 -60.82 4.54 -25.65
N THR A 31 -60.08 5.53 -25.21
CA THR A 31 -58.64 5.38 -25.04
C THR A 31 -58.45 4.37 -23.92
N GLU A 32 -57.87 3.22 -24.26
CA GLU A 32 -57.41 2.29 -23.23
C GLU A 32 -56.53 3.04 -22.25
N PRO A 33 -56.64 2.75 -20.94
CA PRO A 33 -55.84 3.44 -19.94
C PRO A 33 -54.35 3.24 -20.30
N GLU A 34 -53.65 4.34 -20.43
CA GLU A 34 -52.20 4.34 -20.78
C GLU A 34 -51.44 3.53 -19.73
N GLU A 35 -50.81 2.44 -20.18
CA GLU A 35 -50.05 1.55 -19.32
C GLU A 35 -48.80 2.29 -18.82
N THR A 36 -48.69 2.47 -17.48
CA THR A 36 -47.60 3.25 -16.87
C THR A 36 -46.66 2.36 -16.09
N VAL A 37 -45.37 2.74 -16.06
CA VAL A 37 -44.28 2.05 -15.37
C VAL A 37 -43.67 3.00 -14.33
N ILE A 38 -43.35 2.46 -13.15
CA ILE A 38 -42.57 3.18 -12.14
C ILE A 38 -41.11 2.93 -12.41
N LEU A 39 -40.33 4.02 -12.50
CA LEU A 39 -38.86 3.95 -12.61
C LEU A 39 -38.24 4.41 -11.28
N TYR A 40 -37.07 3.83 -10.98
CA TYR A 40 -36.29 4.09 -9.79
C TYR A 40 -35.01 4.82 -10.17
N LYS A 41 -34.62 5.84 -9.39
CA LYS A 41 -33.37 6.55 -9.61
C LYS A 41 -32.19 5.68 -9.17
N ASN A 42 -31.22 5.49 -10.05
CA ASN A 42 -30.01 4.73 -9.72
C ASN A 42 -29.24 5.42 -8.59
N GLY A 43 -28.91 4.67 -7.53
CA GLY A 43 -28.23 5.17 -6.33
C GLY A 43 -29.16 5.80 -5.28
N ASP A 44 -30.41 6.06 -5.60
CA ASP A 44 -31.41 6.52 -4.63
C ASP A 44 -32.80 5.94 -4.96
N ASN A 45 -33.01 4.70 -4.57
CA ASN A 45 -34.26 3.98 -4.82
C ASN A 45 -35.49 4.60 -4.12
N SER A 46 -35.31 5.59 -3.25
CA SER A 46 -36.44 6.36 -2.67
C SER A 46 -37.05 7.35 -3.64
N GLN A 47 -36.28 7.75 -4.67
CA GLN A 47 -36.77 8.61 -5.75
C GLN A 47 -37.38 7.75 -6.86
N THR A 48 -38.62 7.98 -7.16
CA THR A 48 -39.36 7.29 -8.23
C THR A 48 -40.07 8.27 -9.11
N ILE A 49 -40.23 7.93 -10.39
CA ILE A 49 -41.08 8.61 -11.35
C ILE A 49 -42.04 7.62 -11.99
N LYS A 50 -43.18 8.10 -12.39
CA LYS A 50 -44.18 7.32 -13.13
C LYS A 50 -44.21 7.82 -14.57
N VAL A 51 -43.92 6.96 -15.51
CA VAL A 51 -43.85 7.31 -16.94
C VAL A 51 -44.76 6.41 -17.77
N SER A 52 -45.13 6.84 -18.97
CA SER A 52 -45.83 5.98 -19.92
C SER A 52 -44.89 4.84 -20.34
N LYS A 53 -45.43 3.64 -20.56
CA LYS A 53 -44.66 2.46 -21.03
C LYS A 53 -43.83 2.77 -22.28
N ASN A 54 -44.35 3.62 -23.16
CA ASN A 54 -43.69 4.02 -24.40
C ASN A 54 -42.54 4.99 -24.19
N GLU A 55 -42.39 5.58 -23.02
CA GLU A 55 -41.36 6.55 -22.66
C GLU A 55 -40.22 5.94 -21.84
N VAL A 56 -40.35 4.70 -21.38
CA VAL A 56 -39.36 4.02 -20.52
C VAL A 56 -37.95 4.15 -21.06
N ASP A 57 -37.75 3.89 -22.34
CA ASP A 57 -36.44 3.94 -22.98
C ASP A 57 -35.80 5.34 -22.91
N LEU A 58 -36.59 6.43 -22.97
CA LEU A 58 -36.08 7.79 -22.89
C LEU A 58 -35.42 8.07 -21.54
N TYR A 59 -35.94 7.49 -20.47
CA TYR A 59 -35.44 7.69 -19.10
C TYR A 59 -34.32 6.73 -18.74
N THR A 60 -34.34 5.50 -19.29
CA THR A 60 -33.33 4.46 -18.98
C THR A 60 -32.06 4.57 -19.82
N MET A 61 -32.11 5.22 -20.98
CA MET A 61 -30.95 5.41 -21.89
C MET A 61 -29.74 6.08 -21.24
N ASN A 62 -29.95 6.95 -20.25
CA ASN A 62 -28.89 7.73 -19.58
C ASN A 62 -28.34 7.03 -18.33
N TRP A 63 -28.82 5.84 -18.00
CA TRP A 63 -28.48 5.13 -16.75
C TRP A 63 -28.81 5.92 -15.48
N GLU A 64 -29.65 6.95 -15.57
CA GLU A 64 -30.11 7.71 -14.42
C GLU A 64 -31.29 7.02 -13.72
N TRP A 65 -32.13 6.31 -14.50
CA TRP A 65 -33.32 5.61 -14.07
C TRP A 65 -33.32 4.15 -14.50
N SER A 66 -33.91 3.27 -13.70
CA SER A 66 -34.07 1.85 -14.01
C SER A 66 -35.49 1.36 -13.76
N ILE A 67 -35.86 0.26 -14.41
CA ILE A 67 -37.19 -0.34 -14.27
C ILE A 67 -37.41 -1.06 -12.95
N GLU A 68 -36.34 -1.31 -12.19
CA GLU A 68 -36.39 -1.86 -10.84
C GLU A 68 -35.34 -1.18 -9.94
N PRO A 69 -35.48 -1.31 -8.61
CA PRO A 69 -34.46 -0.79 -7.69
C PRO A 69 -33.08 -1.34 -7.96
N THR A 70 -32.03 -0.53 -7.77
CA THR A 70 -30.64 -0.92 -8.00
C THR A 70 -29.82 -0.85 -6.73
N THR A 71 -28.80 -1.68 -6.65
CA THR A 71 -27.74 -1.64 -5.63
C THR A 71 -26.42 -1.29 -6.28
N LEU A 72 -25.67 -0.36 -5.67
CA LEU A 72 -24.30 -0.05 -6.10
C LEU A 72 -23.38 -1.19 -5.67
N MET A 73 -22.71 -1.80 -6.63
CA MET A 73 -21.76 -2.89 -6.38
C MET A 73 -20.36 -2.51 -6.86
N TYR A 74 -19.36 -3.18 -6.30
CA TYR A 74 -17.94 -2.92 -6.51
C TYR A 74 -17.20 -4.20 -6.85
N THR A 75 -16.17 -4.10 -7.70
CA THR A 75 -15.18 -5.15 -7.91
C THR A 75 -13.92 -4.88 -7.07
N ALA A 76 -13.07 -5.89 -6.88
CA ALA A 76 -11.81 -5.77 -6.15
C ALA A 76 -10.85 -4.71 -6.74
N ASP A 77 -10.89 -4.48 -8.06
CA ASP A 77 -10.09 -3.44 -8.74
C ASP A 77 -10.73 -2.04 -8.70
N GLY A 78 -11.82 -1.87 -7.94
CA GLY A 78 -12.46 -0.59 -7.69
C GLY A 78 -13.45 -0.12 -8.76
N ARG A 79 -13.78 -0.94 -9.76
CA ARG A 79 -14.91 -0.64 -10.66
C ARG A 79 -16.21 -0.68 -9.89
N GLN A 80 -17.17 0.14 -10.29
CA GLN A 80 -18.48 0.20 -9.68
C GLN A 80 -19.58 0.24 -10.74
N SER A 81 -20.74 -0.32 -10.41
CA SER A 81 -21.92 -0.28 -11.25
C SER A 81 -23.19 -0.37 -10.40
N TYR A 82 -24.27 0.22 -10.89
CA TYR A 82 -25.60 -0.03 -10.35
C TYR A 82 -26.17 -1.30 -10.99
N ILE A 83 -26.43 -2.28 -10.15
CA ILE A 83 -26.93 -3.60 -10.53
C ILE A 83 -28.37 -3.72 -10.05
N TRP A 84 -29.26 -4.29 -10.86
CA TRP A 84 -30.62 -4.56 -10.45
C TRP A 84 -30.66 -5.45 -9.21
N ASN A 85 -31.57 -5.15 -8.29
CA ASN A 85 -31.64 -5.92 -7.04
C ASN A 85 -31.92 -7.39 -7.27
N SER A 86 -32.63 -7.74 -8.35
CA SER A 86 -32.86 -9.12 -8.78
C SER A 86 -31.60 -9.87 -9.23
N GLU A 87 -30.53 -9.14 -9.60
CA GLU A 87 -29.27 -9.70 -10.13
C GLU A 87 -28.11 -9.63 -9.13
N VAL A 88 -28.29 -9.02 -7.94
CA VAL A 88 -27.20 -8.83 -6.96
C VAL A 88 -26.53 -10.13 -6.57
N ASP A 89 -27.28 -11.21 -6.38
CA ASP A 89 -26.73 -12.51 -6.00
C ASP A 89 -25.86 -13.10 -7.15
N ASP A 90 -26.29 -12.95 -8.41
CA ASP A 90 -25.57 -13.44 -9.58
C ASP A 90 -24.24 -12.68 -9.75
N TYR A 91 -24.26 -11.35 -9.56
CA TYR A 91 -23.05 -10.53 -9.61
C TYR A 91 -22.11 -10.84 -8.44
N SER A 92 -22.62 -11.18 -7.27
CA SER A 92 -21.80 -11.60 -6.12
C SER A 92 -21.04 -12.90 -6.40
N LEU A 93 -21.65 -13.84 -7.15
CA LEU A 93 -20.99 -15.10 -7.54
C LEU A 93 -19.83 -14.90 -8.54
N VAL A 94 -19.80 -13.77 -9.25
CA VAL A 94 -18.75 -13.45 -10.23
C VAL A 94 -17.79 -12.34 -9.73
N GLY A 95 -17.73 -12.12 -8.44
CA GLY A 95 -16.71 -11.27 -7.80
C GLY A 95 -17.09 -9.79 -7.67
N TRP A 96 -18.37 -9.49 -7.58
CA TRP A 96 -18.85 -8.16 -7.17
C TRP A 96 -19.30 -8.19 -5.70
N SER A 97 -19.17 -7.06 -5.01
CA SER A 97 -19.60 -6.88 -3.62
C SER A 97 -20.41 -5.60 -3.46
N ILE A 98 -21.38 -5.63 -2.53
CA ILE A 98 -22.10 -4.42 -2.11
C ILE A 98 -21.25 -3.49 -1.25
N TYR A 99 -20.07 -3.94 -0.83
CA TYR A 99 -19.12 -3.17 -0.04
C TYR A 99 -17.99 -2.65 -0.91
N GLN A 100 -17.51 -1.44 -0.61
CA GLN A 100 -16.32 -0.90 -1.27
C GLN A 100 -15.10 -1.81 -1.00
N PRO A 101 -14.21 -1.99 -2.00
CA PRO A 101 -13.00 -2.75 -1.80
C PRO A 101 -12.09 -2.08 -0.76
N ILE A 102 -11.34 -2.88 -0.06
CA ILE A 102 -10.38 -2.45 0.95
C ILE A 102 -8.95 -2.61 0.43
N THR A 103 -8.05 -1.77 0.94
CA THR A 103 -6.62 -1.90 0.65
C THR A 103 -5.94 -2.66 1.79
N LEU A 104 -5.15 -3.67 1.43
CA LEU A 104 -4.26 -4.38 2.33
C LEU A 104 -2.81 -4.04 2.00
N TYR A 105 -1.93 -4.16 3.00
CA TYR A 105 -0.53 -3.76 2.96
C TYR A 105 0.36 -4.96 3.27
N SER A 106 1.49 -5.08 2.59
CA SER A 106 2.49 -6.11 2.87
C SER A 106 3.76 -5.51 3.47
N SER A 107 4.55 -6.34 4.15
CA SER A 107 5.81 -5.91 4.78
C SER A 107 6.89 -5.48 3.78
N ASP A 108 6.77 -5.84 2.50
CA ASP A 108 7.66 -5.39 1.43
C ASP A 108 7.17 -4.11 0.72
N GLY A 109 6.17 -3.44 1.29
CA GLY A 109 5.65 -2.16 0.81
C GLY A 109 4.65 -2.25 -0.34
N LYS A 110 4.19 -3.46 -0.70
CA LYS A 110 3.15 -3.63 -1.72
C LYS A 110 1.78 -3.41 -1.12
N THR A 111 0.84 -3.06 -1.98
CA THR A 111 -0.58 -2.98 -1.66
C THR A 111 -1.38 -3.87 -2.58
N ILE A 112 -2.51 -4.37 -2.09
CA ILE A 112 -3.52 -5.07 -2.88
C ILE A 112 -4.90 -4.51 -2.51
N SER A 113 -5.77 -4.38 -3.50
CA SER A 113 -7.18 -4.12 -3.28
C SER A 113 -7.93 -5.45 -3.33
N CYS A 114 -8.83 -5.70 -2.37
CA CYS A 114 -9.65 -6.91 -2.34
C CYS A 114 -11.07 -6.59 -1.85
N LEU A 115 -12.01 -7.48 -2.11
CA LEU A 115 -13.35 -7.39 -1.56
C LEU A 115 -13.33 -7.65 -0.04
N VAL A 116 -14.32 -7.09 0.66
CA VAL A 116 -14.43 -7.24 2.12
C VAL A 116 -14.54 -8.71 2.53
N GLU A 117 -15.23 -9.50 1.72
CA GLU A 117 -15.45 -10.95 1.93
C GLU A 117 -14.15 -11.75 1.79
N GLU A 118 -13.20 -11.28 0.99
CA GLU A 118 -11.89 -11.91 0.75
C GLU A 118 -10.85 -11.54 1.82
N LYS A 119 -11.09 -10.47 2.56
CA LYS A 119 -10.15 -9.89 3.54
C LYS A 119 -9.51 -10.94 4.43
N GLN A 120 -10.34 -11.79 5.05
CA GLN A 120 -9.85 -12.75 6.04
C GLN A 120 -8.90 -13.78 5.41
N ALA A 121 -9.20 -14.24 4.20
CA ALA A 121 -8.33 -15.17 3.48
C ALA A 121 -6.93 -14.60 3.23
N TYR A 122 -6.85 -13.30 2.89
CA TYR A 122 -5.55 -12.61 2.74
C TYR A 122 -4.82 -12.47 4.07
N LEU A 123 -5.52 -12.09 5.16
CA LEU A 123 -4.91 -11.93 6.50
C LEU A 123 -4.38 -13.26 7.06
N ASP A 124 -5.08 -14.37 6.82
CA ASP A 124 -4.69 -15.72 7.29
C ASP A 124 -3.36 -16.19 6.66
N THR A 125 -2.95 -15.61 5.54
CA THR A 125 -1.62 -15.89 4.95
C THR A 125 -0.48 -15.35 5.80
N GLY A 126 -0.73 -14.42 6.74
CA GLY A 126 0.27 -13.70 7.51
C GLY A 126 1.16 -12.74 6.70
N LYS A 127 0.85 -12.54 5.41
CA LYS A 127 1.61 -11.66 4.50
C LYS A 127 0.99 -10.29 4.34
N TRP A 128 -0.30 -10.15 4.63
CA TRP A 128 -1.09 -8.95 4.43
C TRP A 128 -1.63 -8.41 5.76
N PHE A 129 -1.77 -7.11 5.84
CA PHE A 129 -2.16 -6.36 7.04
C PHE A 129 -3.19 -5.30 6.69
N THR A 130 -4.00 -4.90 7.65
CA THR A 130 -5.07 -3.91 7.42
C THR A 130 -4.56 -2.48 7.32
N THR A 131 -3.38 -2.23 7.88
CA THR A 131 -2.74 -0.90 7.85
C THR A 131 -1.29 -1.01 7.43
N ALA A 132 -0.76 0.07 6.83
CA ALA A 132 0.65 0.18 6.49
C ALA A 132 1.56 0.07 7.72
N GLU A 133 1.08 0.51 8.89
CA GLU A 133 1.84 0.44 10.14
C GLU A 133 1.98 -0.99 10.66
N GLU A 134 0.88 -1.78 10.63
CA GLU A 134 0.93 -3.20 10.99
C GLU A 134 1.84 -4.01 10.07
N ALA A 135 1.93 -3.60 8.79
CA ALA A 135 2.76 -4.25 7.78
C ALA A 135 4.27 -4.01 7.98
N LYS A 136 4.66 -2.96 8.69
CA LYS A 136 6.07 -2.68 8.92
C LYS A 136 6.75 -3.83 9.66
N PRO A 137 7.93 -4.28 9.19
CA PRO A 137 8.70 -5.28 9.91
C PRO A 137 8.95 -4.85 11.35
N LYS A 138 8.60 -5.69 12.31
CA LYS A 138 8.88 -5.40 13.72
C LYS A 138 10.37 -5.56 14.01
N ALA A 139 10.90 -4.71 14.89
CA ALA A 139 12.26 -4.82 15.36
C ALA A 139 12.52 -6.19 16.02
N VAL A 140 13.65 -6.81 15.70
CA VAL A 140 14.03 -8.15 16.17
C VAL A 140 15.43 -8.11 16.76
N PHE A 141 15.55 -8.60 18.01
CA PHE A 141 16.86 -8.87 18.59
C PHE A 141 17.41 -10.20 18.08
N THR A 142 18.57 -10.17 17.48
CA THR A 142 19.29 -11.37 17.03
C THR A 142 20.79 -11.12 17.01
N TYR A 143 21.58 -12.16 17.28
CA TYR A 143 23.03 -12.16 17.07
C TYR A 143 23.43 -12.54 15.64
N ASN A 144 22.48 -12.86 14.77
CA ASN A 144 22.81 -13.13 13.37
C ASN A 144 23.13 -11.80 12.65
N VAL A 145 24.37 -11.70 12.19
CA VAL A 145 24.90 -10.50 11.53
C VAL A 145 24.19 -10.18 10.21
N PHE A 146 23.66 -11.19 9.54
CA PHE A 146 23.05 -11.09 8.21
C PHE A 146 21.52 -11.22 8.25
N THR A 147 20.92 -11.00 9.43
CA THR A 147 19.49 -10.86 9.61
C THR A 147 19.18 -9.44 10.04
N LYS A 148 18.35 -8.73 9.28
CA LYS A 148 17.96 -7.34 9.62
C LYS A 148 17.41 -7.25 11.01
N SER A 149 17.79 -6.21 11.74
CA SER A 149 17.23 -5.87 13.05
C SER A 149 15.84 -5.26 12.93
N ASN A 150 15.50 -4.71 11.75
CA ASN A 150 14.28 -3.94 11.48
C ASN A 150 14.06 -2.78 12.47
N LEU A 151 15.11 -2.24 13.04
CA LEU A 151 15.05 -1.05 13.89
C LEU A 151 14.67 0.16 13.02
N THR A 152 13.76 1.00 13.51
CA THR A 152 13.50 2.30 12.88
C THR A 152 14.64 3.29 13.17
N VAL A 153 14.69 4.39 12.42
CA VAL A 153 15.68 5.46 12.64
C VAL A 153 15.55 6.03 14.05
N GLU A 154 14.33 6.22 14.54
CA GLU A 154 14.04 6.72 15.90
C GLU A 154 14.55 5.75 16.97
N GLN A 155 14.34 4.44 16.76
CA GLN A 155 14.85 3.42 17.67
C GLN A 155 16.38 3.37 17.67
N ILE A 156 17.02 3.46 16.49
CA ILE A 156 18.48 3.55 16.38
C ILE A 156 18.98 4.82 17.10
N SER A 157 18.34 5.96 16.91
CA SER A 157 18.68 7.21 17.60
C SER A 157 18.54 7.07 19.13
N LYS A 158 17.46 6.43 19.61
CA LYS A 158 17.26 6.14 21.04
C LYS A 158 18.36 5.24 21.60
N ILE A 159 18.71 4.17 20.88
CA ILE A 159 19.80 3.23 21.23
C ILE A 159 21.14 3.96 21.34
N LEU A 160 21.42 4.89 20.43
CA LEU A 160 22.67 5.65 20.37
C LEU A 160 22.68 6.90 21.27
N SER A 161 21.61 7.14 22.03
CA SER A 161 21.53 8.33 22.89
C SER A 161 22.75 8.46 23.80
N GLY A 162 23.27 9.71 23.89
CA GLY A 162 24.47 10.04 24.65
C GLY A 162 25.79 9.70 23.95
N THR A 163 25.77 9.28 22.69
CA THR A 163 26.97 9.08 21.87
C THR A 163 27.07 10.13 20.75
N LYS A 164 28.27 10.39 20.24
CA LYS A 164 28.48 11.31 19.11
C LYS A 164 27.95 10.74 17.79
N ILE A 165 27.85 9.41 17.68
CA ILE A 165 27.35 8.74 16.47
C ILE A 165 25.81 8.66 16.43
N GLN A 166 25.11 9.16 17.44
CA GLN A 166 23.64 9.29 17.43
C GLN A 166 23.14 10.10 16.23
N ALA A 167 23.86 11.14 15.81
CA ALA A 167 23.51 11.98 14.68
C ALA A 167 23.44 11.20 13.34
N TYR A 168 24.01 9.99 13.29
CA TYR A 168 24.10 9.17 12.09
C TYR A 168 23.14 7.97 12.11
N ALA A 169 22.06 8.06 12.90
CA ALA A 169 21.06 6.98 13.02
C ALA A 169 20.48 6.57 11.65
N GLN A 170 20.22 7.55 10.78
CA GLN A 170 19.75 7.30 9.42
C GLN A 170 20.77 6.49 8.61
N ASP A 171 22.07 6.77 8.73
CA ASP A 171 23.10 6.07 7.98
C ASP A 171 23.22 4.59 8.39
N PHE A 172 23.03 4.27 9.69
CA PHE A 172 22.98 2.88 10.16
C PHE A 172 21.74 2.15 9.64
N TYR A 173 20.59 2.81 9.61
CA TYR A 173 19.37 2.27 9.03
C TYR A 173 19.56 1.97 7.54
N ASP A 174 20.01 2.93 6.76
CA ASP A 174 20.23 2.80 5.32
C ASP A 174 21.24 1.70 5.00
N MET A 175 22.32 1.59 5.79
CA MET A 175 23.33 0.54 5.66
C MET A 175 22.72 -0.85 5.81
N GLU A 176 21.82 -1.05 6.78
CA GLU A 176 21.10 -2.32 6.93
C GLU A 176 20.22 -2.59 5.71
N GLN A 177 19.53 -1.57 5.17
CA GLN A 177 18.68 -1.75 4.01
C GLN A 177 19.47 -2.14 2.76
N GLU A 178 20.64 -1.52 2.55
CA GLU A 178 21.46 -1.75 1.35
C GLU A 178 22.25 -3.04 1.41
N TYR A 179 22.86 -3.35 2.56
CA TYR A 179 23.80 -4.48 2.68
C TYR A 179 23.24 -5.70 3.37
N ASN A 180 22.02 -5.66 3.90
CA ASN A 180 21.42 -6.74 4.70
C ASN A 180 22.31 -7.16 5.89
N VAL A 181 23.02 -6.20 6.48
CA VAL A 181 23.86 -6.38 7.67
C VAL A 181 23.14 -5.75 8.85
N ASN A 182 22.97 -6.50 9.93
CA ASN A 182 22.21 -6.10 11.12
C ASN A 182 22.70 -4.75 11.68
N ALA A 183 21.81 -3.74 11.73
CA ALA A 183 22.15 -2.40 12.21
C ALA A 183 22.57 -2.40 13.67
N LEU A 184 21.92 -3.22 14.53
CA LEU A 184 22.28 -3.34 15.95
C LEU A 184 23.71 -3.88 16.12
N PHE A 185 24.10 -4.85 15.29
CA PHE A 185 25.47 -5.33 15.27
C PHE A 185 26.45 -4.22 14.81
N CYS A 186 26.18 -3.57 13.69
CA CYS A 186 27.02 -2.53 13.12
C CYS A 186 27.25 -1.38 14.11
N LEU A 187 26.17 -0.82 14.68
CA LEU A 187 26.30 0.27 15.65
C LEU A 187 27.01 -0.14 16.96
N SER A 188 26.86 -1.41 17.37
CA SER A 188 27.56 -1.94 18.54
C SER A 188 29.05 -2.04 18.31
N VAL A 189 29.47 -2.49 17.11
CA VAL A 189 30.89 -2.45 16.71
C VAL A 189 31.41 -1.02 16.65
N ALA A 190 30.68 -0.10 16.04
CA ALA A 190 31.07 1.31 15.98
C ALA A 190 31.24 1.91 17.39
N CYS A 191 30.31 1.59 18.32
CA CYS A 191 30.44 2.01 19.71
C CYS A 191 31.66 1.42 20.41
N LEU A 192 31.96 0.15 20.19
CA LEU A 192 33.13 -0.52 20.78
C LEU A 192 34.43 0.12 20.31
N GLU A 193 34.60 0.23 19.01
CA GLU A 193 35.87 0.64 18.37
C GLU A 193 36.18 2.14 18.56
N SER A 194 35.12 2.99 18.55
CA SER A 194 35.30 4.45 18.64
C SER A 194 34.91 5.05 19.98
N GLY A 195 34.45 4.25 20.96
CA GLY A 195 33.87 4.78 22.18
C GLY A 195 32.64 5.66 21.91
N GLY A 196 31.75 5.21 21.04
CA GLY A 196 30.57 5.96 20.63
C GLY A 196 30.89 7.21 19.79
N GLY A 197 31.95 7.19 19.01
CA GLY A 197 32.42 8.30 18.18
C GLY A 197 33.31 9.30 18.91
N ALA A 198 33.75 9.00 20.14
CA ALA A 198 34.69 9.85 20.87
C ALA A 198 36.10 9.79 20.27
N LYS A 199 36.48 8.67 19.70
CA LYS A 199 37.78 8.43 19.07
C LYS A 199 37.61 8.37 17.55
N ASN A 200 38.66 8.77 16.81
CA ASN A 200 38.75 8.75 15.34
C ASN A 200 37.59 9.51 14.60
N ALA A 201 36.84 10.37 15.30
CA ALA A 201 35.73 11.11 14.70
C ALA A 201 36.19 12.04 13.57
N ASN A 202 37.37 12.61 13.67
CA ASN A 202 37.97 13.47 12.63
C ASN A 202 38.32 12.75 11.32
N LYS A 203 38.26 11.42 11.31
CA LYS A 203 38.49 10.57 10.13
C LYS A 203 37.21 9.89 9.64
N ASN A 204 36.07 10.13 10.26
CA ASN A 204 34.82 9.43 9.99
C ASN A 204 34.97 7.89 10.03
N ASN A 205 35.92 7.40 10.85
CA ASN A 205 36.30 5.99 10.94
C ASN A 205 35.91 5.45 12.32
N PHE A 206 34.66 5.08 12.48
CA PHE A 206 34.14 4.59 13.76
C PHE A 206 34.45 3.12 14.04
N PHE A 207 35.05 2.41 13.08
CA PHE A 207 35.31 0.97 13.13
C PHE A 207 36.80 0.63 13.31
N GLY A 208 37.67 1.62 13.41
CA GLY A 208 39.08 1.40 13.59
C GLY A 208 39.77 0.79 12.36
N PHE A 209 39.26 1.07 11.16
CA PHE A 209 39.87 0.53 9.94
C PHE A 209 41.29 1.09 9.71
N ARG A 210 42.20 0.19 9.31
CA ARG A 210 43.58 0.52 8.92
C ARG A 210 43.81 0.19 7.46
N GLY A 211 44.53 1.08 6.80
CA GLY A 211 45.11 0.87 5.48
C GLY A 211 46.62 0.74 5.57
N ASN A 212 47.31 0.67 4.44
CA ASN A 212 48.76 0.51 4.35
C ASN A 212 49.54 1.69 4.99
N SER A 213 48.96 2.89 4.99
CA SER A 213 49.56 4.13 5.51
C SER A 213 49.03 4.56 6.89
N GLY A 214 48.33 3.70 7.63
CA GLY A 214 47.77 3.99 8.95
C GLY A 214 46.23 3.97 8.98
N TRP A 215 45.62 4.79 9.83
CA TRP A 215 44.15 4.84 9.96
C TRP A 215 43.51 5.37 8.67
N MET A 216 42.51 4.62 8.16
CA MET A 216 41.69 5.06 7.05
C MET A 216 40.89 6.32 7.43
N ALA A 217 40.69 7.19 6.47
CA ALA A 217 39.79 8.34 6.58
C ALA A 217 38.71 8.23 5.51
N PHE A 218 37.50 8.63 5.86
CA PHE A 218 36.38 8.67 4.96
C PHE A 218 35.89 10.11 4.78
N ASN A 219 35.33 10.44 3.61
CA ASN A 219 34.86 11.78 3.32
C ASN A 219 33.69 12.18 4.25
N THR A 220 32.78 11.23 4.50
CA THR A 220 31.61 11.42 5.36
C THR A 220 31.48 10.28 6.37
N PRO A 221 30.76 10.49 7.51
CA PRO A 221 30.37 9.42 8.42
C PRO A 221 29.66 8.27 7.72
N ARG A 222 28.76 8.59 6.78
CA ARG A 222 28.04 7.61 5.94
C ARG A 222 29.00 6.69 5.21
N ASP A 223 30.03 7.23 4.57
CA ASP A 223 31.01 6.42 3.81
C ASP A 223 31.70 5.38 4.70
N GLY A 224 32.05 5.75 5.95
CA GLY A 224 32.64 4.83 6.92
C GLY A 224 31.68 3.72 7.34
N ILE A 225 30.41 4.06 7.58
CA ILE A 225 29.34 3.13 7.97
C ILE A 225 29.03 2.17 6.81
N PHE A 226 28.89 2.68 5.59
CA PHE A 226 28.65 1.88 4.38
C PHE A 226 29.85 0.99 4.01
N TYR A 227 31.06 1.48 4.24
CA TYR A 227 32.25 0.64 4.07
C TYR A 227 32.21 -0.60 4.98
N PHE A 228 31.73 -0.47 6.23
CA PHE A 228 31.56 -1.61 7.12
C PHE A 228 30.54 -2.61 6.55
N GLY A 229 29.37 -2.16 6.13
CA GLY A 229 28.34 -3.01 5.51
C GLY A 229 28.89 -3.76 4.29
N LYS A 230 29.59 -3.06 3.40
CA LYS A 230 30.26 -3.64 2.24
C LYS A 230 31.33 -4.65 2.62
N LEU A 231 32.11 -4.38 3.67
CA LEU A 231 33.14 -5.28 4.17
C LEU A 231 32.55 -6.59 4.69
N MET A 232 31.45 -6.54 5.45
CA MET A 232 30.78 -7.74 5.96
C MET A 232 30.26 -8.65 4.83
N ASN A 233 29.91 -8.10 3.69
CA ASN A 233 29.47 -8.87 2.52
C ASN A 233 30.62 -9.45 1.67
N LYS A 234 31.90 -9.25 2.04
CA LYS A 234 33.02 -9.96 1.39
C LYS A 234 33.08 -11.41 1.86
N SER A 235 33.55 -12.28 1.01
CA SER A 235 33.69 -13.75 1.27
C SER A 235 34.41 -14.08 2.58
N LEU A 236 35.32 -13.22 3.03
CA LEU A 236 36.03 -13.37 4.29
C LEU A 236 35.09 -13.33 5.52
N TYR A 237 33.99 -12.54 5.47
CA TYR A 237 33.07 -12.31 6.60
C TYR A 237 31.69 -12.87 6.36
N TYR A 238 31.24 -12.93 5.11
CA TYR A 238 29.86 -13.29 4.75
C TYR A 238 29.47 -14.66 5.32
N GLY A 239 28.30 -14.72 5.92
CA GLY A 239 27.72 -15.94 6.53
C GLY A 239 28.36 -16.35 7.86
N LYS A 240 29.31 -15.61 8.40
CA LYS A 240 29.99 -15.92 9.66
C LYS A 240 29.23 -15.42 10.88
N SER A 241 29.36 -16.15 11.99
CA SER A 241 28.90 -15.70 13.30
C SER A 241 29.76 -14.56 13.87
N ILE A 242 29.28 -13.86 14.90
CA ILE A 242 30.04 -12.79 15.56
C ILE A 242 31.38 -13.32 16.09
N GLU A 243 31.43 -14.57 16.60
CA GLU A 243 32.65 -15.21 17.07
C GLU A 243 33.65 -15.41 15.95
N GLN A 244 33.20 -15.94 14.81
CA GLN A 244 34.06 -16.15 13.65
C GLN A 244 34.55 -14.82 13.05
N ILE A 245 33.71 -13.79 13.07
CA ILE A 245 34.10 -12.43 12.66
C ILE A 245 35.17 -11.89 13.62
N GLY A 246 34.97 -12.06 14.93
CA GLY A 246 35.88 -11.59 15.98
C GLY A 246 37.30 -12.14 15.79
N LEU A 247 37.46 -13.43 15.46
CA LEU A 247 38.75 -14.04 15.20
C LEU A 247 39.48 -13.44 14.00
N ILE A 248 38.73 -12.88 13.04
CA ILE A 248 39.34 -12.25 11.84
C ILE A 248 39.56 -10.75 12.10
N TYR A 249 38.66 -10.10 12.81
CA TYR A 249 38.62 -8.65 12.99
C TYR A 249 39.58 -8.18 14.08
N CYS A 250 39.67 -8.93 15.19
CA CYS A 250 40.47 -8.55 16.36
C CYS A 250 41.01 -9.76 17.14
N ASP A 251 40.20 -10.38 18.02
CA ASP A 251 40.58 -11.49 18.87
C ASP A 251 39.38 -12.31 19.38
N THR A 252 39.63 -13.31 20.23
CA THR A 252 38.61 -14.21 20.79
C THR A 252 37.65 -13.50 21.78
N THR A 253 38.05 -12.39 22.39
CA THR A 253 37.23 -11.66 23.41
C THR A 253 36.32 -10.63 22.77
N TRP A 254 36.64 -10.16 21.58
CA TRP A 254 35.91 -9.11 20.86
C TRP A 254 34.42 -9.45 20.71
N ALA A 255 34.13 -10.68 20.32
CA ALA A 255 32.75 -11.12 20.14
C ALA A 255 31.89 -10.98 21.38
N ASN A 256 32.46 -11.26 22.57
CA ASN A 256 31.75 -11.13 23.84
C ASN A 256 31.42 -9.66 24.15
N TYR A 257 32.37 -8.72 23.86
CA TYR A 257 32.15 -7.29 24.01
C TYR A 257 31.04 -6.78 23.08
N VAL A 258 31.09 -7.19 21.79
CA VAL A 258 30.06 -6.82 20.81
C VAL A 258 28.68 -7.32 21.25
N LYS A 259 28.56 -8.62 21.59
CA LYS A 259 27.29 -9.20 22.05
C LYS A 259 26.73 -8.51 23.29
N ARG A 260 27.60 -8.19 24.27
CA ARG A 260 27.19 -7.45 25.47
C ARG A 260 26.66 -6.07 25.07
N LEU A 261 27.36 -5.34 24.19
CA LEU A 261 26.90 -4.02 23.72
C LEU A 261 25.60 -4.12 22.95
N MET A 262 25.42 -5.13 22.10
CA MET A 262 24.14 -5.37 21.42
C MET A 262 22.99 -5.49 22.43
N GLN A 263 23.16 -6.28 23.48
CA GLN A 263 22.16 -6.47 24.51
C GLN A 263 21.91 -5.18 25.32
N GLU A 264 22.97 -4.50 25.77
CA GLU A 264 22.85 -3.23 26.51
C GLU A 264 22.16 -2.16 25.69
N ARG A 265 22.46 -2.09 24.40
CA ARG A 265 21.83 -1.13 23.46
C ARG A 265 20.37 -1.47 23.19
N TRP A 266 20.05 -2.74 22.96
CA TRP A 266 18.69 -3.19 22.77
C TRP A 266 17.80 -2.87 23.99
N ASN A 267 18.31 -3.08 25.20
CA ASN A 267 17.58 -2.81 26.43
C ASN A 267 17.19 -1.34 26.63
N LYS A 268 17.78 -0.40 25.86
CA LYS A 268 17.33 1.01 25.85
C LYS A 268 16.00 1.22 25.13
N LEU A 269 15.48 0.22 24.42
CA LEU A 269 14.19 0.31 23.75
C LEU A 269 13.01 0.04 24.70
N SER A 270 13.27 -0.68 25.77
CA SER A 270 12.30 -1.00 26.84
C SER A 270 11.85 0.23 27.61
#